data_96b12b3c23735634406bce97dfabdb58
#
_entry.id   96b12b3c23735634406bce97dfabdb58
#
_cell.length_a   1.000
_cell.length_b   1.000
_cell.length_c   1.000
_cell.angle_alpha   90.00
_cell.angle_beta   90.00
_cell.angle_gamma   90.00
#
_symmetry.space_group_name_H-M   'P 1'
#
loop_
_entity.id
_entity.type
_entity.pdbx_description
1 polymer ?
#
loop_
_entity_poly.entity_id
_entity_poly.type
_entity_poly.pdbx_seq_one_letter_code
_entity_poly.pdbx_strand_id
1 'polypeptide(L)'
;MGLQVDGFIARKGKAMENEWIEKHIDEMVRDICKLSEIPSVSVKTENPDMPFGQACLDALHAALDLGKSMGFEPFNHENYCGTILWKGESDTEIGFFGHADVVPAGNGWTCCQPFEPVVKDGILIGRGVSDNKGSFMTALYALRYLKEQGY
;
A
#
# COMPACT_ATOMS: atom_id res chain seq x y z
N MET A 1 -6.42 3.95 44.59
CA MET A 1 -5.84 5.17 43.98
C MET A 1 -5.04 4.67 42.77
N GLY A 2 -5.69 4.51 41.67
CA GLY A 2 -5.13 3.97 40.43
C GLY A 2 -6.01 4.31 39.25
N LEU A 3 -5.39 4.61 38.10
CA LEU A 3 -6.00 4.55 36.78
C LEU A 3 -6.86 5.74 36.30
N GLN A 4 -6.26 6.90 36.31
CA GLN A 4 -6.78 8.01 35.48
C GLN A 4 -5.77 8.48 34.44
N VAL A 5 -4.68 7.73 34.22
CA VAL A 5 -3.60 8.10 33.28
C VAL A 5 -3.88 7.54 31.87
N ASP A 6 -4.49 6.37 31.77
CA ASP A 6 -4.66 5.66 30.49
C ASP A 6 -5.67 6.34 29.55
N GLY A 7 -6.70 6.97 30.07
CA GLY A 7 -7.72 7.65 29.24
C GLY A 7 -7.25 8.93 28.57
N PHE A 8 -6.29 9.64 29.16
CA PHE A 8 -5.76 10.89 28.59
C PHE A 8 -4.71 10.62 27.50
N ILE A 9 -3.86 9.63 27.71
CA ILE A 9 -2.87 9.20 26.71
C ILE A 9 -3.54 8.62 25.48
N ALA A 10 -4.56 7.77 25.65
CA ALA A 10 -5.32 7.20 24.56
C ALA A 10 -6.08 8.27 23.74
N ARG A 11 -6.64 9.30 24.38
CA ARG A 11 -7.31 10.39 23.67
C ARG A 11 -6.32 11.29 22.91
N LYS A 12 -5.15 11.54 23.46
CA LYS A 12 -4.12 12.35 22.81
C LYS A 12 -3.53 11.61 21.61
N GLY A 13 -3.26 10.32 21.73
CA GLY A 13 -2.83 9.47 20.62
C GLY A 13 -3.86 9.47 19.49
N LYS A 14 -5.13 9.24 19.78
CA LYS A 14 -6.20 9.23 18.78
C LYS A 14 -6.37 10.58 18.06
N ALA A 15 -6.18 11.70 18.74
CA ALA A 15 -6.23 13.02 18.11
C ALA A 15 -5.05 13.22 17.15
N MET A 16 -3.83 12.85 17.56
CA MET A 16 -2.63 12.93 16.71
C MET A 16 -2.71 12.00 15.49
N GLU A 17 -3.25 10.79 15.67
CA GLU A 17 -3.52 9.86 14.57
C GLU A 17 -4.46 10.48 13.53
N ASN A 18 -5.55 11.10 13.97
CA ASN A 18 -6.51 11.75 13.08
C ASN A 18 -5.87 12.90 12.29
N GLU A 19 -5.09 13.76 12.94
CA GLU A 19 -4.38 14.86 12.28
C GLU A 19 -3.38 14.37 11.24
N TRP A 20 -2.66 13.30 11.55
CA TRP A 20 -1.73 12.70 10.60
C TRP A 20 -2.46 12.09 9.40
N ILE A 21 -3.56 11.37 9.64
CA ILE A 21 -4.39 10.80 8.57
C ILE A 21 -4.94 11.89 7.67
N GLU A 22 -5.54 12.94 8.24
CA GLU A 22 -6.09 14.08 7.48
C GLU A 22 -5.02 14.74 6.60
N LYS A 23 -3.80 14.85 7.10
CA LYS A 23 -2.68 15.42 6.33
C LYS A 23 -2.22 14.55 5.17
N HIS A 24 -2.31 13.21 5.29
CA HIS A 24 -1.71 12.27 4.33
C HIS A 24 -2.73 11.50 3.50
N ILE A 25 -4.03 11.61 3.77
CA ILE A 25 -5.07 10.83 3.07
C ILE A 25 -5.07 11.08 1.57
N ASP A 26 -4.94 12.33 1.14
CA ASP A 26 -4.92 12.68 -0.28
C ASP A 26 -3.67 12.15 -0.99
N GLU A 27 -2.53 12.12 -0.30
CA GLU A 27 -1.30 11.51 -0.80
C GLU A 27 -1.47 10.00 -0.95
N MET A 28 -1.99 9.33 0.07
CA MET A 28 -2.26 7.90 0.04
C MET A 28 -3.23 7.52 -1.09
N VAL A 29 -4.30 8.27 -1.27
CA VAL A 29 -5.27 8.05 -2.36
C VAL A 29 -4.59 8.20 -3.74
N ARG A 30 -3.77 9.23 -3.93
CA ARG A 30 -2.99 9.40 -5.17
C ARG A 30 -2.04 8.23 -5.44
N ASP A 31 -1.40 7.70 -4.40
CA ASP A 31 -0.47 6.58 -4.55
C ASP A 31 -1.21 5.26 -4.82
N ILE A 32 -2.39 5.06 -4.22
CA ILE A 32 -3.28 3.94 -4.60
C ILE A 32 -3.70 4.07 -6.08
N CYS A 33 -4.08 5.26 -6.52
CA CYS A 33 -4.45 5.51 -7.92
C CYS A 33 -3.29 5.16 -8.86
N LYS A 34 -2.09 5.73 -8.64
CA LYS A 34 -0.91 5.47 -9.47
C LYS A 34 -0.57 3.98 -9.58
N LEU A 35 -0.62 3.27 -8.45
CA LEU A 35 -0.38 1.83 -8.46
C LEU A 35 -1.50 1.08 -9.20
N SER A 36 -2.75 1.54 -9.09
CA SER A 36 -3.91 0.91 -9.72
C SER A 36 -4.04 1.23 -11.22
N GLU A 37 -3.39 2.27 -11.72
CA GLU A 37 -3.25 2.57 -13.16
C GLU A 37 -2.43 1.51 -13.89
N ILE A 38 -1.57 0.77 -13.19
CA ILE A 38 -0.81 -0.33 -13.77
C ILE A 38 -1.73 -1.55 -13.93
N PRO A 39 -1.98 -2.02 -15.17
CA PRO A 39 -2.91 -3.14 -15.42
C PRO A 39 -2.25 -4.51 -15.13
N SER A 40 -1.83 -4.72 -13.91
CA SER A 40 -1.02 -5.85 -13.44
C SER A 40 -1.79 -7.17 -13.38
N VAL A 41 -2.46 -7.51 -14.48
CA VAL A 41 -3.10 -8.82 -14.63
C VAL A 41 -2.00 -9.87 -14.80
N SER A 42 -1.94 -10.82 -13.88
CA SER A 42 -0.91 -11.85 -13.85
C SER A 42 -1.05 -12.82 -15.04
N VAL A 43 0.03 -12.99 -15.76
CA VAL A 43 0.17 -13.96 -16.86
C VAL A 43 1.48 -14.69 -16.69
N LYS A 44 1.43 -16.01 -16.45
CA LYS A 44 2.64 -16.83 -16.36
C LYS A 44 3.43 -16.76 -17.67
N THR A 45 4.72 -16.45 -17.59
CA THR A 45 5.64 -16.43 -18.74
C THR A 45 6.78 -17.40 -18.53
N GLU A 46 7.50 -17.73 -19.60
CA GLU A 46 8.75 -18.51 -19.54
C GLU A 46 9.99 -17.60 -19.36
N ASN A 47 9.80 -16.29 -19.34
CA ASN A 47 10.89 -15.34 -19.10
C ASN A 47 11.12 -15.16 -17.59
N PRO A 48 12.29 -15.56 -17.06
CA PRO A 48 12.58 -15.43 -15.63
C PRO A 48 12.66 -13.96 -15.16
N ASP A 49 12.95 -13.02 -16.06
CA ASP A 49 13.01 -11.60 -15.71
C ASP A 49 11.63 -10.98 -15.50
N MET A 50 10.58 -11.60 -15.99
CA MET A 50 9.18 -11.17 -15.79
C MET A 50 8.23 -12.38 -15.68
N PRO A 51 8.32 -13.16 -14.61
CA PRO A 51 7.64 -14.45 -14.48
C PRO A 51 6.11 -14.36 -14.56
N PHE A 52 5.55 -13.20 -14.20
CA PHE A 52 4.11 -12.91 -14.21
C PHE A 52 3.70 -11.85 -15.23
N GLY A 53 4.59 -11.55 -16.19
CA GLY A 53 4.39 -10.53 -17.23
C GLY A 53 4.86 -9.14 -16.82
N GLN A 54 5.06 -8.28 -17.83
CA GLN A 54 5.66 -6.96 -17.66
C GLN A 54 4.86 -6.07 -16.68
N ALA A 55 3.53 -6.05 -16.79
CA ALA A 55 2.71 -5.20 -15.94
C ALA A 55 2.77 -5.59 -14.44
N CYS A 56 2.97 -6.88 -14.12
CA CYS A 56 3.20 -7.31 -12.74
C CYS A 56 4.59 -6.87 -12.25
N LEU A 57 5.61 -6.94 -13.11
CA LEU A 57 6.94 -6.42 -12.81
C LEU A 57 6.92 -4.91 -12.56
N ASP A 58 6.22 -4.15 -13.40
CA ASP A 58 6.05 -2.71 -13.25
C ASP A 58 5.36 -2.36 -11.92
N ALA A 59 4.32 -3.10 -11.55
CA ALA A 59 3.63 -2.92 -10.28
C ALA A 59 4.51 -3.26 -9.06
N LEU A 60 5.32 -4.32 -9.16
CA LEU A 60 6.30 -4.68 -8.14
C LEU A 60 7.32 -3.56 -7.94
N HIS A 61 7.91 -3.07 -9.04
CA HIS A 61 8.90 -1.99 -8.98
C HIS A 61 8.28 -0.70 -8.42
N ALA A 62 7.08 -0.32 -8.88
CA ALA A 62 6.38 0.85 -8.37
C ALA A 62 6.12 0.78 -6.85
N ALA A 63 5.73 -0.40 -6.34
CA ALA A 63 5.53 -0.62 -4.92
C ALA A 63 6.83 -0.52 -4.12
N LEU A 64 7.93 -1.10 -4.62
CA LEU A 64 9.25 -1.04 -3.99
C LEU A 64 9.82 0.39 -3.98
N ASP A 65 9.70 1.11 -5.09
CA ASP A 65 10.14 2.51 -5.22
C ASP A 65 9.36 3.43 -4.29
N LEU A 66 8.06 3.19 -4.12
CA LEU A 66 7.25 3.92 -3.17
C LEU A 66 7.74 3.67 -1.72
N GLY A 67 7.97 2.42 -1.33
CA GLY A 67 8.54 2.08 -0.03
C GLY A 67 9.88 2.77 0.21
N LYS A 68 10.75 2.77 -0.80
CA LYS A 68 12.03 3.48 -0.78
C LYS A 68 11.87 4.99 -0.59
N SER A 69 10.91 5.60 -1.26
CA SER A 69 10.63 7.04 -1.14
C SER A 69 10.17 7.44 0.26
N MET A 70 9.55 6.52 0.99
CA MET A 70 9.16 6.68 2.40
C MET A 70 10.30 6.35 3.39
N GLY A 71 11.51 6.04 2.85
CA GLY A 71 12.70 5.76 3.65
C GLY A 71 12.74 4.37 4.26
N PHE A 72 12.09 3.39 3.63
CA PHE A 72 12.21 1.97 3.92
C PHE A 72 13.25 1.29 3.03
N GLU A 73 13.66 0.09 3.37
CA GLU A 73 14.61 -0.72 2.59
C GLU A 73 13.85 -1.69 1.69
N PRO A 74 13.83 -1.48 0.35
CA PRO A 74 13.18 -2.39 -0.58
C PRO A 74 14.12 -3.52 -0.99
N PHE A 75 13.57 -4.72 -1.11
CA PHE A 75 14.26 -5.89 -1.67
C PHE A 75 13.38 -6.53 -2.74
N ASN A 76 13.96 -6.77 -3.91
CA ASN A 76 13.31 -7.52 -4.98
C ASN A 76 13.85 -8.97 -4.96
N HIS A 77 12.95 -9.93 -4.84
CA HIS A 77 13.26 -11.36 -4.83
C HIS A 77 13.00 -11.95 -6.22
N GLU A 78 13.98 -11.79 -7.11
CA GLU A 78 14.00 -12.36 -8.46
C GLU A 78 12.73 -12.05 -9.28
N ASN A 79 12.12 -10.89 -9.09
CA ASN A 79 10.87 -10.45 -9.73
C ASN A 79 9.62 -11.29 -9.42
N TYR A 80 9.70 -12.22 -8.45
CA TYR A 80 8.54 -12.97 -7.95
C TYR A 80 7.78 -12.22 -6.86
N CYS A 81 8.51 -11.59 -5.95
CA CYS A 81 7.92 -10.76 -4.89
C CYS A 81 8.91 -9.70 -4.40
N GLY A 82 8.43 -8.80 -3.57
CA GLY A 82 9.24 -7.78 -2.94
C GLY A 82 9.03 -7.72 -1.44
N THR A 83 10.04 -7.25 -0.73
CA THR A 83 9.95 -6.91 0.69
C THR A 83 10.25 -5.42 0.85
N ILE A 84 9.47 -4.75 1.67
CA ILE A 84 9.74 -3.39 2.14
C ILE A 84 9.99 -3.50 3.63
N LEU A 85 11.24 -3.31 4.04
CA LEU A 85 11.69 -3.55 5.41
C LEU A 85 11.87 -2.23 6.16
N TRP A 86 11.37 -2.18 7.37
CA TRP A 86 11.76 -1.24 8.39
C TRP A 86 12.41 -2.00 9.55
N LYS A 87 13.71 -1.88 9.66
CA LYS A 87 14.49 -2.59 10.68
C LYS A 87 14.25 -1.97 12.05
N GLY A 88 13.79 -2.79 12.98
CA GLY A 88 13.65 -2.47 14.40
C GLY A 88 14.90 -2.85 15.22
N GLU A 89 14.76 -2.76 16.54
CA GLU A 89 15.83 -3.08 17.50
C GLU A 89 15.76 -4.51 18.06
N SER A 90 14.63 -5.22 17.82
CA SER A 90 14.42 -6.58 18.33
C SER A 90 14.57 -7.63 17.23
N ASP A 91 14.76 -8.89 17.64
CA ASP A 91 14.80 -10.05 16.74
C ASP A 91 13.39 -10.53 16.34
N THR A 92 12.32 -9.84 16.80
CA THR A 92 10.94 -10.16 16.44
C THR A 92 10.53 -9.36 15.23
N GLU A 93 10.05 -10.05 14.20
CA GLU A 93 9.53 -9.44 12.98
C GLU A 93 8.01 -9.53 12.93
N ILE A 94 7.37 -8.47 12.45
CA ILE A 94 5.93 -8.43 12.14
C ILE A 94 5.81 -8.27 10.64
N GLY A 95 5.21 -9.24 9.96
CA GLY A 95 5.01 -9.25 8.52
C GLY A 95 3.58 -8.92 8.13
N PHE A 96 3.44 -8.01 7.15
CA PHE A 96 2.19 -7.78 6.43
C PHE A 96 2.33 -8.32 5.01
N PHE A 97 1.35 -9.12 4.57
CA PHE A 97 1.35 -9.71 3.25
C PHE A 97 0.24 -9.10 2.40
N GLY A 98 0.57 -8.77 1.17
CA GLY A 98 -0.35 -8.27 0.18
C GLY A 98 0.10 -8.68 -1.22
N HIS A 99 -0.69 -8.33 -2.23
CA HIS A 99 -0.33 -8.56 -3.63
C HIS A 99 -0.60 -7.32 -4.48
N ALA A 100 0.21 -7.14 -5.53
CA ALA A 100 0.13 -6.02 -6.46
C ALA A 100 -0.46 -6.41 -7.82
N ASP A 101 -0.64 -7.71 -8.08
CA ASP A 101 -1.37 -8.18 -9.24
C ASP A 101 -2.90 -8.04 -9.04
N VAL A 102 -3.62 -8.14 -10.13
CA VAL A 102 -5.07 -8.05 -10.15
C VAL A 102 -5.67 -9.06 -11.11
N VAL A 103 -6.92 -9.44 -10.87
CA VAL A 103 -7.70 -10.25 -11.81
C VAL A 103 -8.08 -9.43 -13.04
N PRO A 104 -8.40 -10.07 -14.19
CA PRO A 104 -8.92 -9.38 -15.37
C PRO A 104 -10.07 -8.44 -15.02
N ALA A 105 -10.12 -7.30 -15.69
CA ALA A 105 -11.06 -6.24 -15.38
C ALA A 105 -12.54 -6.66 -15.52
N GLY A 106 -12.84 -7.57 -16.46
CA GLY A 106 -14.21 -7.92 -16.81
C GLY A 106 -14.93 -6.79 -17.55
N ASN A 107 -16.24 -6.89 -17.60
CA ASN A 107 -17.14 -5.94 -18.28
C ASN A 107 -18.02 -5.21 -17.26
N GLY A 108 -18.74 -4.18 -17.73
CA GLY A 108 -19.75 -3.48 -16.91
C GLY A 108 -19.24 -2.29 -16.10
N TRP A 109 -18.06 -1.80 -16.41
CA TRP A 109 -17.52 -0.58 -15.82
C TRP A 109 -18.31 0.64 -16.35
N THR A 110 -19.05 1.29 -15.46
CA THR A 110 -19.93 2.42 -15.82
C THR A 110 -19.47 3.75 -15.23
N CYS A 111 -18.59 3.71 -14.23
CA CYS A 111 -18.16 4.90 -13.47
C CYS A 111 -16.80 5.43 -13.96
N CYS A 112 -15.91 4.52 -14.33
CA CYS A 112 -14.56 4.80 -14.87
C CYS A 112 -14.10 3.61 -15.72
N GLN A 113 -12.97 3.75 -16.41
CA GLN A 113 -12.28 2.59 -16.95
C GLN A 113 -11.60 1.80 -15.81
N PRO A 114 -11.41 0.48 -15.94
CA PRO A 114 -10.86 -0.35 -14.86
C PRO A 114 -9.56 0.16 -14.25
N PHE A 115 -8.64 0.62 -15.10
CA PHE A 115 -7.31 1.10 -14.73
C PHE A 115 -7.15 2.62 -14.81
N GLU A 116 -8.26 3.34 -14.76
CA GLU A 116 -8.33 4.79 -14.62
C GLU A 116 -9.13 5.11 -13.35
N PRO A 117 -8.53 4.89 -12.16
CA PRO A 117 -9.25 5.03 -10.90
C PRO A 117 -9.72 6.47 -10.68
N VAL A 118 -10.91 6.62 -10.11
CA VAL A 118 -11.51 7.91 -9.82
C VAL A 118 -12.02 7.97 -8.39
N VAL A 119 -11.99 9.17 -7.80
CA VAL A 119 -12.71 9.45 -6.56
C VAL A 119 -14.03 10.12 -6.91
N LYS A 120 -15.13 9.50 -6.52
CA LYS A 120 -16.48 10.02 -6.71
C LYS A 120 -17.29 9.90 -5.42
N ASP A 121 -17.84 11.00 -4.97
CA ASP A 121 -18.65 11.07 -3.75
C ASP A 121 -17.92 10.49 -2.51
N GLY A 122 -16.60 10.69 -2.42
CA GLY A 122 -15.76 10.18 -1.34
C GLY A 122 -15.41 8.69 -1.45
N ILE A 123 -15.76 8.04 -2.56
CA ILE A 123 -15.48 6.63 -2.82
C ILE A 123 -14.41 6.53 -3.92
N LEU A 124 -13.33 5.78 -3.66
CA LEU A 124 -12.32 5.44 -4.64
C LEU A 124 -12.77 4.22 -5.45
N ILE A 125 -12.85 4.35 -6.77
CA ILE A 125 -13.37 3.32 -7.69
C ILE A 125 -12.30 3.00 -8.73
N GLY A 126 -11.98 1.73 -8.92
CA GLY A 126 -11.01 1.24 -9.89
C GLY A 126 -10.65 -0.23 -9.64
N ARG A 127 -10.00 -0.89 -10.62
CA ARG A 127 -9.51 -2.26 -10.42
C ARG A 127 -8.29 -2.24 -9.50
N GLY A 128 -8.33 -3.04 -8.41
CA GLY A 128 -7.23 -3.17 -7.46
C GLY A 128 -7.20 -2.11 -6.35
N VAL A 129 -8.05 -1.07 -6.39
CA VAL A 129 -8.07 0.00 -5.36
C VAL A 129 -8.44 -0.50 -3.96
N SER A 130 -9.08 -1.67 -3.85
CA SER A 130 -9.36 -2.35 -2.59
C SER A 130 -8.59 -3.66 -2.49
N ASP A 131 -8.70 -4.52 -3.48
CA ASP A 131 -8.10 -5.85 -3.53
C ASP A 131 -6.97 -5.88 -4.59
N ASN A 132 -5.68 -5.81 -4.21
CA ASN A 132 -5.19 -5.69 -2.85
C ASN A 132 -4.27 -4.46 -2.70
N LYS A 133 -4.14 -3.62 -3.76
CA LYS A 133 -3.24 -2.45 -3.79
C LYS A 133 -3.59 -1.43 -2.71
N GLY A 134 -4.89 -1.21 -2.44
CA GLY A 134 -5.32 -0.32 -1.35
C GLY A 134 -5.01 -0.87 0.03
N SER A 135 -5.20 -2.16 0.27
CA SER A 135 -4.84 -2.80 1.54
C SER A 135 -3.34 -2.77 1.78
N PHE A 136 -2.53 -3.06 0.75
CA PHE A 136 -1.09 -2.92 0.78
C PHE A 136 -0.68 -1.48 1.14
N MET A 137 -1.27 -0.49 0.47
CA MET A 137 -0.98 0.92 0.69
C MET A 137 -1.33 1.35 2.12
N THR A 138 -2.47 0.88 2.65
CA THR A 138 -2.87 1.15 4.03
C THR A 138 -1.84 0.63 5.02
N ALA A 139 -1.32 -0.58 4.83
CA ALA A 139 -0.25 -1.14 5.67
C ALA A 139 1.05 -0.32 5.56
N LEU A 140 1.43 0.08 4.35
CA LEU A 140 2.64 0.89 4.12
C LEU A 140 2.54 2.27 4.78
N TYR A 141 1.39 2.93 4.69
CA TYR A 141 1.16 4.22 5.35
C TYR A 141 1.07 4.09 6.87
N ALA A 142 0.56 2.97 7.39
CA ALA A 142 0.61 2.69 8.82
C ALA A 142 2.06 2.54 9.32
N LEU A 143 2.92 1.85 8.58
CA LEU A 143 4.36 1.78 8.89
C LEU A 143 5.02 3.15 8.83
N ARG A 144 4.70 3.96 7.82
CA ARG A 144 5.20 5.34 7.71
C ARG A 144 4.77 6.18 8.91
N TYR A 145 3.52 6.09 9.32
CA TYR A 145 3.02 6.77 10.52
C TYR A 145 3.85 6.39 11.75
N LEU A 146 4.03 5.10 12.03
CA LEU A 146 4.79 4.63 13.19
C LEU A 146 6.24 5.15 13.15
N LYS A 147 6.88 5.09 12.00
CA LYS A 147 8.24 5.61 11.79
C LYS A 147 8.34 7.10 12.06
N GLU A 148 7.41 7.91 11.56
CA GLU A 148 7.37 9.36 11.76
C GLU A 148 7.05 9.74 13.22
N GLN A 149 6.39 8.86 13.98
CA GLN A 149 6.17 9.03 15.42
C GLN A 149 7.37 8.62 16.28
N GLY A 150 8.42 8.02 15.69
CA GLY A 150 9.65 7.65 16.40
C GLY A 150 9.55 6.33 17.20
N TYR A 151 8.65 5.44 16.77
CA TYR A 151 8.57 4.09 17.34
C TYR A 151 9.77 3.24 16.96
#